data_c865880e70086ca8d08f9d7e390aae8b
#
_entry.id   c865880e70086ca8d08f9d7e390aae8b
#
_cell.length_a   1.000
_cell.length_b   1.000
_cell.length_c   1.000
_cell.angle_alpha   90.00
_cell.angle_beta   90.00
_cell.angle_gamma   90.00
#
_symmetry.space_group_name_H-M   'P 1'
#
loop_
_entity.id
_entity.type
_entity.pdbx_description
1 polymer ?
#
loop_
_entity_poly.entity_id
_entity_poly.type
_entity_poly.pdbx_seq_one_letter_code
_entity_poly.pdbx_strand_id
1 'polypeptide(L)'
;GGRLLALVADIDPGTGALITAIFCILFTALAGMLSIAYLDVGNGLLMTFAVMLGVAFLVNDAGGLSIAFSELRPDQLSMFGDMGSQAALALFLPTMFLLLGEANMYQKFFSAKDARAAKMAVVGWIAGTLIVETLIDSIGVFGSQVIPGLGTEASEAIVISVAMQALPTVVGIILVCGASAIIVSTANSFLLTPATNLMRDVYQRFINPDVSGTQVLLYTRLMVVALGVIGYVAGNFFPTILAMALWAYT
;
A
#
# COMPACT_ATOMS: atom_id res chain seq x y z
N GLY A 1 -3.67 -4.30 -7.27
CA GLY A 1 -3.23 -4.15 -8.66
C GLY A 1 -4.26 -4.71 -9.63
N GLY A 2 -4.72 -5.94 -9.44
CA GLY A 2 -5.69 -6.58 -10.36
C GLY A 2 -6.98 -5.79 -10.51
N ARG A 3 -7.60 -5.35 -9.42
CA ARG A 3 -8.80 -4.51 -9.45
C ARG A 3 -8.55 -3.13 -10.08
N LEU A 4 -7.38 -2.54 -9.84
CA LEU A 4 -6.99 -1.28 -10.49
C LEU A 4 -6.94 -1.45 -12.02
N LEU A 5 -6.23 -2.47 -12.49
CA LEU A 5 -6.12 -2.72 -13.93
C LEU A 5 -7.47 -3.12 -14.55
N ALA A 6 -8.31 -3.87 -13.82
CA ALA A 6 -9.65 -4.20 -14.28
C ALA A 6 -10.51 -2.94 -14.50
N LEU A 7 -10.49 -2.00 -13.58
CA LEU A 7 -11.27 -0.76 -13.69
C LEU A 7 -10.71 0.21 -14.74
N VAL A 8 -9.38 0.29 -14.87
CA VAL A 8 -8.74 1.28 -15.77
C VAL A 8 -8.60 0.77 -17.19
N ALA A 9 -8.31 -0.51 -17.39
CA ALA A 9 -8.03 -1.11 -18.69
C ALA A 9 -9.13 -2.06 -19.19
N ASP A 10 -10.24 -2.20 -18.45
CA ASP A 10 -11.38 -3.07 -18.76
C ASP A 10 -10.96 -4.52 -19.03
N ILE A 11 -10.08 -5.06 -18.18
CA ILE A 11 -9.60 -6.44 -18.28
C ILE A 11 -10.09 -7.26 -17.08
N ASP A 12 -10.10 -8.58 -17.23
CA ASP A 12 -10.43 -9.47 -16.13
C ASP A 12 -9.53 -9.24 -14.91
N PRO A 13 -10.09 -9.15 -13.68
CA PRO A 13 -9.31 -8.91 -12.46
C PRO A 13 -8.19 -9.91 -12.21
N GLY A 14 -8.38 -11.19 -12.56
CA GLY A 14 -7.36 -12.23 -12.45
C GLY A 14 -6.19 -11.99 -13.41
N THR A 15 -6.49 -11.61 -14.65
CA THR A 15 -5.48 -11.20 -15.64
C THR A 15 -4.73 -9.96 -15.17
N GLY A 16 -5.44 -8.96 -14.65
CA GLY A 16 -4.83 -7.77 -14.06
C GLY A 16 -3.93 -8.08 -12.87
N ALA A 17 -4.33 -9.00 -12.01
CA ALA A 17 -3.53 -9.46 -10.88
C ALA A 17 -2.24 -10.16 -11.35
N LEU A 18 -2.34 -11.01 -12.36
CA LEU A 18 -1.17 -11.69 -12.95
C LEU A 18 -0.17 -10.70 -13.56
N ILE A 19 -0.66 -9.73 -14.33
CA ILE A 19 0.17 -8.67 -14.93
C ILE A 19 0.88 -7.88 -13.83
N THR A 20 0.15 -7.46 -12.81
CA THR A 20 0.73 -6.72 -11.67
C THR A 20 1.77 -7.55 -10.94
N ALA A 21 1.50 -8.83 -10.66
CA ALA A 21 2.42 -9.73 -9.98
C ALA A 21 3.72 -9.91 -10.80
N ILE A 22 3.62 -10.21 -12.09
CA ILE A 22 4.78 -10.35 -12.99
C ILE A 22 5.60 -9.05 -12.99
N PHE A 23 4.94 -7.89 -13.13
CA PHE A 23 5.63 -6.60 -13.13
C PHE A 23 6.38 -6.36 -11.81
N CYS A 24 5.72 -6.50 -10.66
CA CYS A 24 6.32 -6.28 -9.35
C CYS A 24 7.47 -7.26 -9.06
N ILE A 25 7.30 -8.54 -9.39
CA ILE A 25 8.33 -9.57 -9.21
C ILE A 25 9.57 -9.25 -10.05
N LEU A 26 9.41 -9.00 -11.35
CA LEU A 26 10.51 -8.69 -12.24
C LEU A 26 11.20 -7.38 -11.85
N PHE A 27 10.40 -6.35 -11.55
CA PHE A 27 10.94 -5.07 -11.13
C PHE A 27 11.76 -5.20 -9.85
N THR A 28 11.23 -5.87 -8.81
CA THR A 28 11.92 -6.07 -7.53
C THR A 28 13.19 -6.92 -7.70
N ALA A 29 13.12 -7.98 -8.50
CA ALA A 29 14.28 -8.86 -8.74
C ALA A 29 15.41 -8.15 -9.49
N LEU A 30 15.10 -7.20 -10.37
CA LEU A 30 16.08 -6.44 -11.14
C LEU A 30 16.58 -5.20 -10.39
N ALA A 31 15.71 -4.55 -9.63
CA ALA A 31 16.07 -3.40 -8.80
C ALA A 31 16.90 -3.85 -7.59
N GLY A 32 17.74 -2.99 -7.09
CA GLY A 32 18.40 -3.19 -5.79
C GLY A 32 17.74 -2.30 -4.74
N MET A 33 18.09 -2.52 -3.46
CA MET A 33 17.56 -1.75 -2.33
C MET A 33 17.68 -0.23 -2.53
N LEU A 34 18.79 0.25 -3.09
CA LEU A 34 19.02 1.66 -3.35
C LEU A 34 18.03 2.22 -4.40
N SER A 35 17.83 1.47 -5.49
CA SER A 35 16.88 1.87 -6.55
C SER A 35 15.44 1.92 -6.03
N ILE A 36 15.06 0.94 -5.21
CA ILE A 36 13.74 0.90 -4.57
C ILE A 36 13.58 2.08 -3.61
N ALA A 37 14.60 2.43 -2.82
CA ALA A 37 14.54 3.56 -1.90
C ALA A 37 14.30 4.90 -2.62
N TYR A 38 14.98 5.16 -3.75
CA TYR A 38 14.73 6.36 -4.55
C TYR A 38 13.34 6.35 -5.20
N LEU A 39 12.90 5.20 -5.70
CA LEU A 39 11.57 5.04 -6.25
C LEU A 39 10.50 5.32 -5.20
N ASP A 40 10.68 4.82 -3.98
CA ASP A 40 9.74 5.01 -2.88
C ASP A 40 9.57 6.50 -2.52
N VAL A 41 10.65 7.29 -2.59
CA VAL A 41 10.56 8.76 -2.41
C VAL A 41 9.72 9.40 -3.51
N GLY A 42 9.98 9.05 -4.78
CA GLY A 42 9.21 9.56 -5.92
C GLY A 42 7.74 9.15 -5.85
N ASN A 43 7.48 7.88 -5.55
CA ASN A 43 6.13 7.34 -5.39
C ASN A 43 5.39 7.99 -4.21
N GLY A 44 6.07 8.19 -3.09
CA GLY A 44 5.49 8.85 -1.91
C GLY A 44 5.07 10.30 -2.20
N LEU A 45 5.91 11.06 -2.92
CA LEU A 45 5.58 12.42 -3.34
C LEU A 45 4.41 12.45 -4.34
N LEU A 46 4.44 11.57 -5.35
CA LEU A 46 3.36 11.46 -6.33
C LEU A 46 2.04 11.10 -5.65
N MET A 47 2.05 10.10 -4.78
CA MET A 47 0.88 9.65 -4.02
C MET A 47 0.31 10.77 -3.16
N THR A 48 1.15 11.45 -2.35
CA THR A 48 0.73 12.56 -1.48
C THR A 48 0.07 13.66 -2.30
N PHE A 49 0.71 14.06 -3.40
CA PHE A 49 0.16 15.07 -4.29
C PHE A 49 -1.16 14.64 -4.93
N ALA A 50 -1.25 13.39 -5.39
CA ALA A 50 -2.44 12.84 -6.01
C ALA A 50 -3.65 12.83 -5.07
N VAL A 51 -3.48 12.33 -3.83
CA VAL A 51 -4.56 12.28 -2.85
C VAL A 51 -4.97 13.68 -2.37
N MET A 52 -4.01 14.61 -2.21
CA MET A 52 -4.31 16.01 -1.89
C MET A 52 -5.19 16.66 -2.97
N LEU A 53 -4.85 16.46 -4.24
CA LEU A 53 -5.67 16.95 -5.34
C LEU A 53 -7.06 16.31 -5.35
N GLY A 54 -7.14 14.99 -5.18
CA GLY A 54 -8.42 14.28 -5.13
C GLY A 54 -9.34 14.81 -4.04
N VAL A 55 -8.85 14.95 -2.81
CA VAL A 55 -9.61 15.53 -1.69
C VAL A 55 -10.02 16.96 -1.99
N ALA A 56 -9.11 17.80 -2.49
CA ALA A 56 -9.39 19.20 -2.78
C ALA A 56 -10.53 19.36 -3.82
N PHE A 57 -10.54 18.50 -4.84
CA PHE A 57 -11.61 18.50 -5.85
C PHE A 57 -12.93 17.99 -5.27
N LEU A 58 -12.95 16.91 -4.51
CA LEU A 58 -14.18 16.41 -3.86
C LEU A 58 -14.79 17.44 -2.92
N VAL A 59 -13.98 18.08 -2.10
CA VAL A 59 -14.45 19.13 -1.18
C VAL A 59 -14.96 20.36 -1.94
N ASN A 60 -14.29 20.76 -3.02
CA ASN A 60 -14.73 21.88 -3.84
C ASN A 60 -16.06 21.58 -4.55
N ASP A 61 -16.21 20.36 -5.08
CA ASP A 61 -17.44 19.90 -5.76
C ASP A 61 -18.63 19.83 -4.81
N ALA A 62 -18.40 19.43 -3.54
CA ALA A 62 -19.40 19.47 -2.48
C ALA A 62 -19.80 20.91 -2.06
N GLY A 63 -19.13 21.95 -2.55
CA GLY A 63 -19.38 23.35 -2.17
C GLY A 63 -18.59 23.83 -0.95
N GLY A 64 -17.57 23.10 -0.54
CA GLY A 64 -16.66 23.42 0.55
C GLY A 64 -16.67 22.44 1.71
N LEU A 65 -15.65 22.54 2.56
CA LEU A 65 -15.42 21.58 3.64
C LEU A 65 -16.59 21.47 4.62
N SER A 66 -17.21 22.61 4.97
CA SER A 66 -18.35 22.63 5.90
C SER A 66 -19.56 21.86 5.34
N ILE A 67 -19.83 21.99 4.05
CA ILE A 67 -20.94 21.29 3.39
C ILE A 67 -20.61 19.81 3.27
N ALA A 68 -19.41 19.47 2.81
CA ALA A 68 -18.94 18.09 2.71
C ALA A 68 -19.08 17.33 4.04
N PHE A 69 -18.76 17.98 5.18
CA PHE A 69 -18.96 17.38 6.50
C PHE A 69 -20.42 17.30 6.93
N SER A 70 -21.27 18.28 6.55
CA SER A 70 -22.68 18.27 6.94
C SER A 70 -23.51 17.19 6.24
N GLU A 71 -23.03 16.68 5.11
CA GLU A 71 -23.66 15.61 4.34
C GLU A 71 -23.25 14.21 4.80
N LEU A 72 -22.28 14.11 5.73
CA LEU A 72 -21.84 12.83 6.28
C LEU A 72 -22.94 12.18 7.12
N ARG A 73 -23.05 10.87 6.99
CA ARG A 73 -23.95 10.08 7.82
C ARG A 73 -23.45 10.05 9.28
N PRO A 74 -24.35 9.90 10.27
CA PRO A 74 -23.95 9.84 11.68
C PRO A 74 -22.92 8.75 12.00
N ASP A 75 -22.98 7.60 11.31
CA ASP A 75 -22.02 6.51 11.45
C ASP A 75 -20.60 6.90 10.98
N GLN A 76 -20.51 7.74 9.93
CA GLN A 76 -19.23 8.25 9.41
C GLN A 76 -18.60 9.32 10.30
N LEU A 77 -19.40 9.98 11.14
CA LEU A 77 -18.93 10.96 12.14
C LEU A 77 -18.59 10.31 13.49
N SER A 78 -18.94 9.04 13.66
CA SER A 78 -18.64 8.29 14.89
C SER A 78 -17.23 7.70 14.83
N MET A 79 -16.49 7.77 15.94
CA MET A 79 -15.15 7.22 16.05
C MET A 79 -15.08 5.71 15.75
N PHE A 80 -16.15 4.98 16.04
CA PHE A 80 -16.21 3.52 15.85
C PHE A 80 -17.22 3.10 14.77
N GLY A 81 -17.92 4.04 14.15
CA GLY A 81 -18.98 3.75 13.18
C GLY A 81 -20.03 2.80 13.74
N ASP A 82 -20.58 1.97 12.87
CA ASP A 82 -21.52 0.90 13.24
C ASP A 82 -20.83 -0.35 13.82
N MET A 83 -19.49 -0.39 13.77
CA MET A 83 -18.71 -1.55 14.20
C MET A 83 -18.68 -1.72 15.73
N GLY A 84 -18.75 -0.62 16.46
CA GLY A 84 -18.62 -0.60 17.90
C GLY A 84 -17.17 -0.70 18.39
N SER A 85 -16.94 -0.32 19.65
CA SER A 85 -15.59 -0.21 20.20
C SER A 85 -14.83 -1.54 20.31
N GLN A 86 -15.52 -2.65 20.58
CA GLN A 86 -14.89 -3.96 20.72
C GLN A 86 -14.35 -4.48 19.39
N ALA A 87 -15.14 -4.40 18.32
CA ALA A 87 -14.69 -4.81 16.99
C ALA A 87 -13.60 -3.88 16.45
N ALA A 88 -13.71 -2.58 16.70
CA ALA A 88 -12.67 -1.61 16.34
C ALA A 88 -11.33 -1.92 17.04
N LEU A 89 -11.33 -2.27 18.33
CA LEU A 89 -10.13 -2.69 19.04
C LEU A 89 -9.57 -4.01 18.51
N ALA A 90 -10.43 -4.96 18.13
CA ALA A 90 -10.02 -6.24 17.57
C ALA A 90 -9.30 -6.08 16.21
N LEU A 91 -9.59 -5.03 15.44
CA LEU A 91 -8.88 -4.69 14.21
C LEU A 91 -7.63 -3.83 14.47
N PHE A 92 -7.73 -2.88 15.40
CA PHE A 92 -6.66 -1.94 15.69
C PHE A 92 -5.44 -2.60 16.34
N LEU A 93 -5.65 -3.45 17.36
CA LEU A 93 -4.54 -4.03 18.13
C LEU A 93 -3.61 -4.91 17.30
N PRO A 94 -4.10 -5.87 16.47
CA PRO A 94 -3.23 -6.66 15.61
C PRO A 94 -2.43 -5.78 14.62
N THR A 95 -3.07 -4.79 14.02
CA THR A 95 -2.41 -3.84 13.10
C THR A 95 -1.32 -3.03 13.79
N MET A 96 -1.60 -2.53 15.01
CA MET A 96 -0.61 -1.81 15.83
C MET A 96 0.59 -2.70 16.17
N PHE A 97 0.37 -3.94 16.59
CA PHE A 97 1.46 -4.87 16.91
C PHE A 97 2.24 -5.30 15.67
N LEU A 98 1.57 -5.46 14.51
CA LEU A 98 2.24 -5.71 13.24
C LEU A 98 3.24 -4.58 12.93
N LEU A 99 2.83 -3.31 13.04
CA LEU A 99 3.71 -2.17 12.78
C LEU A 99 4.95 -2.17 13.66
N LEU A 100 4.84 -2.62 14.91
CA LEU A 100 5.99 -2.76 15.81
C LEU A 100 6.95 -3.88 15.39
N GLY A 101 6.47 -4.90 14.67
CA GLY A 101 7.27 -6.02 14.15
C GLY A 101 7.66 -5.90 12.68
N GLU A 102 7.32 -4.81 12.02
CA GLU A 102 7.48 -4.65 10.56
C GLU A 102 8.95 -4.59 10.13
N ALA A 103 9.47 -5.73 9.68
CA ALA A 103 10.88 -5.89 9.30
C ALA A 103 11.33 -4.94 8.18
N ASN A 104 10.46 -4.64 7.23
CA ASN A 104 10.73 -3.71 6.13
C ASN A 104 11.03 -2.29 6.64
N MET A 105 10.26 -1.82 7.62
CA MET A 105 10.46 -0.52 8.26
C MET A 105 11.81 -0.46 8.97
N TYR A 106 12.12 -1.46 9.79
CA TYR A 106 13.40 -1.54 10.50
C TYR A 106 14.59 -1.62 9.56
N GLN A 107 14.51 -2.39 8.47
CA GLN A 107 15.55 -2.47 7.46
C GLN A 107 15.89 -1.09 6.88
N LYS A 108 14.87 -0.27 6.61
CA LYS A 108 15.06 1.11 6.12
C LYS A 108 15.68 2.02 7.18
N PHE A 109 15.26 1.91 8.43
CA PHE A 109 15.83 2.71 9.52
C PHE A 109 17.29 2.35 9.81
N PHE A 110 17.62 1.06 9.81
CA PHE A 110 18.99 0.60 10.03
C PHE A 110 19.94 0.90 8.87
N SER A 111 19.41 1.17 7.69
CA SER A 111 20.22 1.60 6.54
C SER A 111 20.53 3.11 6.53
N ALA A 112 20.03 3.86 7.51
CA ALA A 112 20.32 5.27 7.65
C ALA A 112 21.80 5.52 7.98
N LYS A 113 22.37 6.62 7.45
CA LYS A 113 23.79 6.93 7.61
C LYS A 113 24.24 7.18 9.05
N ASP A 114 23.35 7.63 9.93
CA ASP A 114 23.61 7.92 11.33
C ASP A 114 22.30 7.88 12.16
N ALA A 115 22.45 7.91 13.50
CA ALA A 115 21.33 7.88 14.43
C ALA A 115 20.38 9.09 14.29
N ARG A 116 20.89 10.26 13.87
CA ARG A 116 20.05 11.44 13.65
C ARG A 116 19.17 11.25 12.42
N ALA A 117 19.75 10.75 11.33
CA ALA A 117 19.00 10.41 10.12
C ALA A 117 17.94 9.36 10.39
N ALA A 118 18.24 8.31 11.17
CA ALA A 118 17.28 7.30 11.57
C ALA A 118 16.11 7.90 12.37
N LYS A 119 16.38 8.75 13.37
CA LYS A 119 15.33 9.43 14.14
C LYS A 119 14.46 10.33 13.27
N MET A 120 15.06 11.10 12.36
CA MET A 120 14.33 11.96 11.44
C MET A 120 13.46 11.14 10.48
N ALA A 121 13.93 9.97 10.03
CA ALA A 121 13.16 9.07 9.21
C ALA A 121 11.93 8.55 9.95
N VAL A 122 12.04 8.17 11.23
CA VAL A 122 10.89 7.74 12.06
C VAL A 122 9.88 8.87 12.23
N VAL A 123 10.34 10.08 12.59
CA VAL A 123 9.44 11.24 12.75
C VAL A 123 8.74 11.58 11.42
N GLY A 124 9.51 11.61 10.33
CA GLY A 124 8.97 11.86 9.00
C GLY A 124 7.97 10.78 8.56
N TRP A 125 8.24 9.51 8.88
CA TRP A 125 7.32 8.41 8.60
C TRP A 125 6.01 8.57 9.39
N ILE A 126 6.05 8.84 10.69
CA ILE A 126 4.84 9.06 11.52
C ILE A 126 4.03 10.23 10.96
N ALA A 127 4.67 11.38 10.72
CA ALA A 127 3.98 12.56 10.20
C ALA A 127 3.40 12.31 8.80
N GLY A 128 4.18 11.66 7.92
CA GLY A 128 3.74 11.32 6.57
C GLY A 128 2.56 10.36 6.56
N THR A 129 2.61 9.31 7.40
CA THR A 129 1.50 8.35 7.55
C THR A 129 0.24 9.05 8.02
N LEU A 130 0.31 9.88 9.08
CA LEU A 130 -0.87 10.61 9.56
C LEU A 130 -1.50 11.50 8.49
N ILE A 131 -0.68 12.19 7.69
CA ILE A 131 -1.18 13.05 6.62
C ILE A 131 -1.80 12.22 5.50
N VAL A 132 -1.07 11.24 5.00
CA VAL A 132 -1.48 10.48 3.80
C VAL A 132 -2.66 9.58 4.09
N GLU A 133 -2.68 8.87 5.23
CA GLU A 133 -3.81 8.04 5.65
C GLU A 133 -5.08 8.89 5.81
N THR A 134 -4.99 10.04 6.52
CA THR A 134 -6.13 10.96 6.65
C THR A 134 -6.66 11.42 5.30
N LEU A 135 -5.79 11.70 4.33
CA LEU A 135 -6.22 12.11 2.99
C LEU A 135 -6.86 10.97 2.21
N ILE A 136 -6.30 9.74 2.28
CA ILE A 136 -6.89 8.56 1.63
C ILE A 136 -8.24 8.24 2.21
N ASP A 137 -8.37 8.24 3.54
CA ASP A 137 -9.63 8.01 4.24
C ASP A 137 -10.67 9.09 3.86
N SER A 138 -10.23 10.35 3.73
CA SER A 138 -11.09 11.44 3.26
C SER A 138 -11.63 11.19 1.84
N ILE A 139 -10.82 10.62 0.92
CA ILE A 139 -11.32 10.21 -0.40
C ILE A 139 -12.37 9.11 -0.26
N GLY A 140 -12.16 8.14 0.63
CA GLY A 140 -13.12 7.08 0.89
C GLY A 140 -14.44 7.62 1.43
N VAL A 141 -14.37 8.48 2.44
CA VAL A 141 -15.54 9.07 3.12
C VAL A 141 -16.32 9.98 2.18
N PHE A 142 -15.69 11.00 1.59
CA PHE A 142 -16.36 11.93 0.68
C PHE A 142 -16.74 11.27 -0.65
N GLY A 143 -15.93 10.35 -1.14
CA GLY A 143 -16.21 9.58 -2.35
C GLY A 143 -17.43 8.69 -2.23
N SER A 144 -17.72 8.15 -1.04
CA SER A 144 -18.92 7.35 -0.78
C SER A 144 -20.22 8.14 -0.91
N GLN A 145 -20.19 9.46 -0.79
CA GLN A 145 -21.34 10.35 -1.01
C GLN A 145 -21.60 10.54 -2.50
N VAL A 146 -20.53 10.68 -3.29
CA VAL A 146 -20.62 10.92 -4.75
C VAL A 146 -20.95 9.64 -5.51
N ILE A 147 -20.54 8.48 -4.98
CA ILE A 147 -20.80 7.16 -5.59
C ILE A 147 -21.60 6.30 -4.58
N PRO A 148 -22.91 6.52 -4.45
CA PRO A 148 -23.73 5.78 -3.50
C PRO A 148 -23.93 4.32 -3.93
N GLY A 149 -24.17 3.44 -2.96
CA GLY A 149 -24.61 2.07 -3.21
C GLY A 149 -23.50 1.10 -3.61
N LEU A 150 -22.23 1.43 -3.38
CA LEU A 150 -21.12 0.50 -3.57
C LEU A 150 -21.25 -0.68 -2.58
N GLY A 151 -21.34 -1.91 -3.13
CA GLY A 151 -21.25 -3.13 -2.33
C GLY A 151 -19.87 -3.31 -1.72
N THR A 152 -19.73 -4.25 -0.77
CA THR A 152 -18.50 -4.48 -0.01
C THR A 152 -17.27 -4.68 -0.91
N GLU A 153 -17.41 -5.41 -2.02
CA GLU A 153 -16.29 -5.63 -2.95
C GLU A 153 -15.91 -4.37 -3.74
N ALA A 154 -16.90 -3.55 -4.12
CA ALA A 154 -16.66 -2.31 -4.84
C ALA A 154 -16.12 -1.22 -3.91
N SER A 155 -16.46 -1.24 -2.61
CA SER A 155 -15.94 -0.30 -1.63
C SER A 155 -14.41 -0.45 -1.40
N GLU A 156 -13.85 -1.64 -1.57
CA GLU A 156 -12.38 -1.84 -1.54
C GLU A 156 -11.65 -1.12 -2.67
N ALA A 157 -12.36 -0.70 -3.72
CA ALA A 157 -11.80 0.04 -4.87
C ALA A 157 -12.29 1.50 -4.91
N ILE A 158 -12.83 2.04 -3.79
CA ILE A 158 -13.46 3.37 -3.76
C ILE A 158 -12.54 4.48 -4.31
N VAL A 159 -11.26 4.48 -3.95
CA VAL A 159 -10.30 5.49 -4.42
C VAL A 159 -10.20 5.50 -5.96
N ILE A 160 -10.16 4.31 -6.56
CA ILE A 160 -10.06 4.18 -8.02
C ILE A 160 -11.39 4.53 -8.68
N SER A 161 -12.52 4.12 -8.07
CA SER A 161 -13.86 4.45 -8.55
C SER A 161 -14.10 5.97 -8.53
N VAL A 162 -13.69 6.65 -7.47
CA VAL A 162 -13.71 8.11 -7.37
C VAL A 162 -12.84 8.74 -8.46
N ALA A 163 -11.63 8.24 -8.66
CA ALA A 163 -10.74 8.74 -9.71
C ALA A 163 -11.35 8.67 -11.11
N MET A 164 -12.09 7.60 -11.39
CA MET A 164 -12.65 7.33 -12.72
C MET A 164 -14.00 8.03 -12.96
N GLN A 165 -14.82 8.21 -11.90
CA GLN A 165 -16.23 8.60 -12.04
C GLN A 165 -16.56 9.97 -11.46
N ALA A 166 -15.81 10.42 -10.44
CA ALA A 166 -16.16 11.62 -9.68
C ALA A 166 -15.19 12.80 -9.90
N LEU A 167 -13.99 12.55 -10.43
CA LEU A 167 -12.97 13.57 -10.61
C LEU A 167 -12.81 13.97 -12.09
N PRO A 168 -12.36 15.22 -12.37
CA PRO A 168 -11.92 15.59 -13.70
C PRO A 168 -10.84 14.64 -14.22
N THR A 169 -10.89 14.29 -15.51
CA THR A 169 -10.05 13.25 -16.12
C THR A 169 -8.56 13.35 -15.75
N VAL A 170 -7.99 14.56 -15.77
CA VAL A 170 -6.57 14.78 -15.44
C VAL A 170 -6.29 14.45 -13.98
N VAL A 171 -7.15 14.87 -13.06
CA VAL A 171 -7.02 14.60 -11.62
C VAL A 171 -7.19 13.12 -11.33
N GLY A 172 -8.18 12.49 -11.98
CA GLY A 172 -8.43 11.06 -11.90
C GLY A 172 -7.21 10.24 -12.37
N ILE A 173 -6.60 10.61 -13.49
CA ILE A 173 -5.37 9.95 -13.98
C ILE A 173 -4.23 10.08 -12.96
N ILE A 174 -4.01 11.28 -12.40
CA ILE A 174 -2.98 11.50 -11.38
C ILE A 174 -3.25 10.64 -10.15
N LEU A 175 -4.50 10.52 -9.71
CA LEU A 175 -4.88 9.69 -8.56
C LEU A 175 -4.66 8.20 -8.83
N VAL A 176 -5.00 7.71 -10.04
CA VAL A 176 -4.73 6.33 -10.47
C VAL A 176 -3.23 6.05 -10.51
N CYS A 177 -2.43 6.99 -11.02
CA CYS A 177 -0.97 6.88 -11.00
C CYS A 177 -0.43 6.83 -9.56
N GLY A 178 -0.97 7.65 -8.65
CA GLY A 178 -0.62 7.62 -7.23
C GLY A 178 -0.97 6.27 -6.57
N ALA A 179 -2.17 5.75 -6.81
CA ALA A 179 -2.58 4.43 -6.33
C ALA A 179 -1.68 3.31 -6.87
N SER A 180 -1.32 3.38 -8.16
CA SER A 180 -0.38 2.43 -8.78
C SER A 180 1.01 2.50 -8.13
N ALA A 181 1.48 3.71 -7.83
CA ALA A 181 2.74 3.94 -7.15
C ALA A 181 2.79 3.31 -5.75
N ILE A 182 1.70 3.40 -4.97
CA ILE A 182 1.57 2.73 -3.67
C ILE A 182 1.70 1.21 -3.83
N ILE A 183 0.95 0.63 -4.77
CA ILE A 183 0.93 -0.82 -5.01
C ILE A 183 2.35 -1.32 -5.33
N VAL A 184 3.05 -0.66 -6.25
CA VAL A 184 4.40 -1.05 -6.67
C VAL A 184 5.40 -0.89 -5.53
N SER A 185 5.39 0.25 -4.83
CA SER A 185 6.29 0.51 -3.70
C SER A 185 6.12 -0.51 -2.57
N THR A 186 4.87 -0.80 -2.21
CA THR A 186 4.54 -1.79 -1.17
C THR A 186 4.99 -3.18 -1.60
N ALA A 187 4.62 -3.63 -2.80
CA ALA A 187 5.01 -4.94 -3.31
C ALA A 187 6.54 -5.13 -3.34
N ASN A 188 7.29 -4.12 -3.81
CA ASN A 188 8.74 -4.17 -3.85
C ASN A 188 9.34 -4.37 -2.45
N SER A 189 8.85 -3.62 -1.48
CA SER A 189 9.34 -3.68 -0.11
C SER A 189 9.02 -5.02 0.56
N PHE A 190 7.80 -5.53 0.41
CA PHE A 190 7.38 -6.82 0.98
C PHE A 190 7.99 -8.03 0.28
N LEU A 191 8.47 -7.91 -0.95
CA LEU A 191 9.22 -8.96 -1.64
C LEU A 191 10.71 -8.94 -1.30
N LEU A 192 11.32 -7.76 -1.28
CA LEU A 192 12.76 -7.63 -1.08
C LEU A 192 13.18 -7.93 0.35
N THR A 193 12.43 -7.48 1.36
CA THR A 193 12.80 -7.63 2.77
C THR A 193 12.93 -9.09 3.19
N PRO A 194 11.92 -9.97 3.04
CA PRO A 194 12.05 -11.37 3.43
C PRO A 194 13.10 -12.11 2.58
N ALA A 195 13.23 -11.79 1.29
CA ALA A 195 14.26 -12.37 0.45
C ALA A 195 15.66 -12.03 0.97
N THR A 196 15.88 -10.77 1.37
CA THR A 196 17.15 -10.32 1.93
C THR A 196 17.44 -10.96 3.28
N ASN A 197 16.44 -11.04 4.16
CA ASN A 197 16.59 -11.64 5.49
C ASN A 197 16.89 -13.14 5.37
N LEU A 198 16.20 -13.89 4.51
CA LEU A 198 16.49 -15.30 4.27
C LEU A 198 17.91 -15.51 3.75
N MET A 199 18.37 -14.63 2.87
CA MET A 199 19.71 -14.77 2.30
C MET A 199 20.82 -14.34 3.27
N ARG A 200 20.65 -13.23 3.99
CA ARG A 200 21.69 -12.73 4.89
C ARG A 200 21.67 -13.40 6.26
N ASP A 201 20.49 -13.51 6.87
CA ASP A 201 20.36 -13.93 8.26
C ASP A 201 20.30 -15.45 8.41
N VAL A 202 19.84 -16.17 7.37
CA VAL A 202 19.77 -17.63 7.37
C VAL A 202 20.87 -18.24 6.53
N TYR A 203 20.88 -18.01 5.22
CA TYR A 203 21.79 -18.70 4.30
C TYR A 203 23.24 -18.32 4.56
N GLN A 204 23.58 -17.03 4.54
CA GLN A 204 24.95 -16.55 4.73
C GLN A 204 25.46 -16.83 6.14
N ARG A 205 24.60 -16.72 7.14
CA ARG A 205 25.00 -16.87 8.55
C ARG A 205 25.17 -18.32 8.99
N PHE A 206 24.28 -19.22 8.53
CA PHE A 206 24.21 -20.59 9.04
C PHE A 206 24.58 -21.68 8.02
N ILE A 207 24.46 -21.42 6.71
CA ILE A 207 24.64 -22.43 5.67
C ILE A 207 25.97 -22.23 4.95
N ASN A 208 26.26 -21.02 4.45
CA ASN A 208 27.48 -20.71 3.72
C ASN A 208 28.02 -19.31 4.08
N PRO A 209 28.82 -19.19 5.15
CA PRO A 209 29.43 -17.93 5.55
C PRO A 209 30.37 -17.29 4.52
N ASP A 210 30.99 -18.10 3.68
CA ASP A 210 31.99 -17.69 2.69
C ASP A 210 31.37 -17.38 1.31
N VAL A 211 30.04 -17.33 1.22
CA VAL A 211 29.34 -17.03 -0.04
C VAL A 211 29.75 -15.67 -0.61
N SER A 212 30.08 -15.63 -1.90
CA SER A 212 30.45 -14.36 -2.55
C SER A 212 29.27 -13.38 -2.65
N GLY A 213 29.56 -12.07 -2.62
CA GLY A 213 28.53 -11.04 -2.74
C GLY A 213 27.68 -11.15 -4.02
N THR A 214 28.29 -11.58 -5.12
CA THR A 214 27.58 -11.82 -6.39
C THR A 214 26.58 -12.97 -6.28
N GLN A 215 26.94 -14.04 -5.57
CA GLN A 215 26.06 -15.18 -5.32
C GLN A 215 24.92 -14.80 -4.37
N VAL A 216 25.20 -14.04 -3.31
CA VAL A 216 24.14 -13.50 -2.43
C VAL A 216 23.13 -12.69 -3.22
N LEU A 217 23.59 -11.82 -4.12
CA LEU A 217 22.73 -11.03 -4.98
C LEU A 217 21.86 -11.91 -5.90
N LEU A 218 22.47 -12.90 -6.57
CA LEU A 218 21.74 -13.81 -7.44
C LEU A 218 20.67 -14.59 -6.67
N TYR A 219 21.06 -15.17 -5.54
CA TYR A 219 20.13 -15.95 -4.72
C TYR A 219 19.01 -15.10 -4.11
N THR A 220 19.31 -13.85 -3.73
CA THR A 220 18.26 -12.90 -3.30
C THR A 220 17.26 -12.65 -4.42
N ARG A 221 17.71 -12.46 -5.67
CA ARG A 221 16.83 -12.29 -6.83
C ARG A 221 15.95 -13.51 -7.08
N LEU A 222 16.53 -14.70 -7.00
CA LEU A 222 15.78 -15.96 -7.13
C LEU A 222 14.76 -16.11 -6.00
N MET A 223 15.12 -15.72 -4.78
CA MET A 223 14.20 -15.74 -3.63
C MET A 223 13.07 -14.76 -3.79
N VAL A 224 13.31 -13.54 -4.33
CA VAL A 224 12.26 -12.57 -4.68
C VAL A 224 11.26 -13.19 -5.65
N VAL A 225 11.74 -13.88 -6.71
CA VAL A 225 10.86 -14.55 -7.67
C VAL A 225 10.06 -15.66 -7.00
N ALA A 226 10.71 -16.51 -6.20
CA ALA A 226 10.03 -17.61 -5.51
C ALA A 226 8.94 -17.10 -4.54
N LEU A 227 9.27 -16.12 -3.68
CA LEU A 227 8.32 -15.52 -2.74
C LEU A 227 7.20 -14.78 -3.46
N GLY A 228 7.50 -14.12 -4.58
CA GLY A 228 6.49 -13.44 -5.39
C GLY A 228 5.48 -14.40 -6.01
N VAL A 229 5.96 -15.53 -6.54
CA VAL A 229 5.07 -16.59 -7.08
C VAL A 229 4.23 -17.22 -5.95
N ILE A 230 4.84 -17.52 -4.81
CA ILE A 230 4.11 -18.05 -3.65
C ILE A 230 3.05 -17.05 -3.19
N GLY A 231 3.40 -15.77 -3.06
CA GLY A 231 2.46 -14.72 -2.66
C GLY A 231 1.30 -14.55 -3.65
N TYR A 232 1.58 -14.59 -4.95
CA TYR A 232 0.54 -14.54 -5.98
C TYR A 232 -0.42 -15.73 -5.89
N VAL A 233 0.13 -16.93 -5.76
CA VAL A 233 -0.69 -18.16 -5.62
C VAL A 233 -1.51 -18.12 -4.33
N ALA A 234 -0.88 -17.76 -3.20
CA ALA A 234 -1.57 -17.65 -1.91
C ALA A 234 -2.70 -16.61 -1.94
N GLY A 235 -2.49 -15.47 -2.60
CA GLY A 235 -3.50 -14.43 -2.74
C GLY A 235 -4.80 -14.88 -3.41
N ASN A 236 -4.73 -15.88 -4.30
CA ASN A 236 -5.92 -16.41 -4.99
C ASN A 236 -6.85 -17.27 -4.09
N PHE A 237 -6.41 -17.62 -2.89
CA PHE A 237 -7.26 -18.37 -1.93
C PHE A 237 -8.16 -17.44 -1.09
N PHE A 238 -8.01 -16.13 -1.18
CA PHE A 238 -8.78 -15.17 -0.39
C PHE A 238 -9.82 -14.44 -1.24
N PRO A 239 -11.09 -14.37 -0.76
CA PRO A 239 -12.18 -13.74 -1.52
C PRO A 239 -12.06 -12.21 -1.56
N THR A 240 -11.45 -11.60 -0.53
CA THR A 240 -11.30 -10.13 -0.40
C THR A 240 -9.90 -9.76 0.07
N ILE A 241 -9.49 -8.51 -0.23
CA ILE A 241 -8.21 -7.96 0.23
C ILE A 241 -8.18 -7.87 1.76
N LEU A 242 -9.30 -7.46 2.36
CA LEU A 242 -9.42 -7.39 3.82
C LEU A 242 -9.27 -8.76 4.48
N ALA A 243 -9.91 -9.81 3.94
CA ALA A 243 -9.78 -11.17 4.48
C ALA A 243 -8.32 -11.66 4.42
N MET A 244 -7.62 -11.39 3.33
CA MET A 244 -6.20 -11.72 3.17
C MET A 244 -5.33 -10.96 4.19
N ALA A 245 -5.58 -9.67 4.36
CA ALA A 245 -4.83 -8.85 5.31
C ALA A 245 -5.04 -9.32 6.75
N LEU A 246 -6.29 -9.55 7.16
CA LEU A 246 -6.61 -10.05 8.50
C LEU A 246 -5.97 -11.40 8.78
N TRP A 247 -5.99 -12.31 7.79
CA TRP A 247 -5.32 -13.61 7.93
C TRP A 247 -3.80 -13.49 8.07
N ALA A 248 -3.20 -12.54 7.36
CA ALA A 248 -1.76 -12.31 7.45
C ALA A 248 -1.32 -11.68 8.78
N TYR A 249 -2.26 -11.07 9.53
CA TYR A 249 -1.98 -10.40 10.81
C TYR A 249 -2.29 -11.29 12.04
N THR A 250 -2.91 -12.44 11.85
CA THR A 250 -3.22 -13.40 12.92
C THR A 250 -2.23 -14.56 12.93
#